data_6f1e7e5e32d16392f4738b0528390f4a
#
_entry.id   6f1e7e5e32d16392f4738b0528390f4a
#
_cell.length_a   1.000
_cell.length_b   1.000
_cell.length_c   1.000
_cell.angle_alpha   90.00
_cell.angle_beta   90.00
_cell.angle_gamma   90.00
#
_symmetry.space_group_name_H-M   'P 1'
#
loop_
_entity.id
_entity.type
_entity.pdbx_description
1 polymer ?
#
loop_
_entity_poly.entity_id
_entity_poly.type
_entity_poly.pdbx_seq_one_letter_code
_entity_poly.pdbx_strand_id
1 'polypeptide(L)'
;MSEFTYETSDTSRNLETFEWDNVWWEQTANETSKRILYIGDSISCGTRRLITRLSKSEILCDGFGTSKALDNPYFKSSLELFMKQQNKCDAILFNNGLHGWHLSDEEYEKCYDDMLLFLLKAEKPIYIVLTTDDISSQRRNGVVKTRNEVAKALAQKYHLPVIDLHTVATSNSECHVPDGVHFNAMGYELLAKCILESIC
;
A
#
# COMPACT_ATOMS: atom_id res chain seq x y z
N MET A 1 -35.32 0.71 -2.98
CA MET A 1 -34.15 0.26 -2.20
C MET A 1 -33.75 -1.09 -2.79
N SER A 2 -32.55 -1.25 -3.32
CA SER A 2 -32.06 -2.55 -3.75
C SER A 2 -31.92 -3.43 -2.51
N GLU A 3 -32.47 -4.61 -2.54
CA GLU A 3 -32.34 -5.59 -1.47
C GLU A 3 -30.85 -5.96 -1.34
N PHE A 4 -30.27 -5.84 -0.16
CA PHE A 4 -28.89 -6.23 0.07
C PHE A 4 -28.80 -7.76 0.05
N THR A 5 -27.91 -8.29 -0.80
CA THR A 5 -27.64 -9.73 -0.87
C THR A 5 -26.16 -10.01 -0.63
N TYR A 6 -25.86 -11.10 0.06
CA TYR A 6 -24.50 -11.65 0.19
C TYR A 6 -24.07 -12.48 -1.01
N GLU A 7 -25.01 -12.81 -1.90
CA GLU A 7 -24.72 -13.61 -3.06
C GLU A 7 -24.02 -12.79 -4.14
N THR A 8 -23.04 -13.39 -4.78
CA THR A 8 -22.36 -12.82 -5.95
C THR A 8 -22.32 -13.84 -7.06
N SER A 9 -22.53 -13.39 -8.29
CA SER A 9 -22.35 -14.22 -9.49
C SER A 9 -20.86 -14.36 -9.88
N ASP A 10 -19.97 -13.57 -9.30
CA ASP A 10 -18.53 -13.66 -9.54
C ASP A 10 -17.92 -14.76 -8.68
N THR A 11 -17.73 -15.94 -9.29
CA THR A 11 -17.10 -17.11 -8.69
C THR A 11 -15.67 -17.34 -9.18
N SER A 12 -15.18 -16.47 -10.06
CA SER A 12 -13.88 -16.64 -10.75
C SER A 12 -12.70 -15.98 -10.05
N ARG A 13 -12.93 -15.19 -8.99
CA ARG A 13 -11.89 -14.43 -8.30
C ARG A 13 -10.92 -15.34 -7.54
N ASN A 14 -9.64 -15.04 -7.65
CA ASN A 14 -8.62 -15.59 -6.80
C ASN A 14 -8.56 -14.80 -5.48
N LEU A 15 -8.63 -15.51 -4.37
CA LEU A 15 -8.60 -14.91 -3.03
C LEU A 15 -7.34 -15.33 -2.29
N GLU A 16 -6.89 -14.48 -1.41
CA GLU A 16 -5.92 -14.86 -0.38
C GLU A 16 -6.56 -15.84 0.62
N THR A 17 -5.75 -16.52 1.41
CA THR A 17 -6.27 -17.43 2.46
C THR A 17 -7.17 -16.67 3.44
N PHE A 18 -6.83 -15.41 3.72
CA PHE A 18 -7.63 -14.48 4.51
C PHE A 18 -7.74 -13.16 3.76
N GLU A 19 -8.97 -12.76 3.45
CA GLU A 19 -9.27 -11.46 2.87
C GLU A 19 -9.64 -10.47 3.96
N TRP A 20 -8.95 -9.34 4.00
CA TRP A 20 -9.19 -8.30 4.99
C TRP A 20 -8.98 -6.90 4.41
N ASP A 21 -9.70 -5.94 4.96
CA ASP A 21 -9.44 -4.51 4.84
C ASP A 21 -9.25 -3.93 6.24
N ASN A 22 -8.28 -3.05 6.40
CA ASN A 22 -7.99 -2.32 7.61
C ASN A 22 -7.92 -0.82 7.30
N VAL A 23 -9.01 -0.13 7.56
CA VAL A 23 -9.15 1.30 7.32
C VAL A 23 -8.85 2.10 8.59
N TRP A 24 -8.20 3.25 8.42
CA TRP A 24 -7.79 4.10 9.53
C TRP A 24 -7.85 5.58 9.15
N TRP A 25 -8.51 6.38 9.97
CA TRP A 25 -8.46 7.82 9.93
C TRP A 25 -7.74 8.33 11.16
N GLU A 26 -6.63 9.02 10.94
CA GLU A 26 -5.81 9.54 12.02
C GLU A 26 -6.34 10.90 12.48
N GLN A 27 -6.59 11.07 13.78
CA GLN A 27 -6.98 12.34 14.38
C GLN A 27 -8.05 13.10 13.56
N THR A 28 -9.20 12.50 13.35
CA THR A 28 -10.24 12.99 12.43
C THR A 28 -10.72 14.43 12.70
N ALA A 29 -10.59 14.91 13.95
CA ALA A 29 -10.93 16.27 14.33
C ALA A 29 -9.82 17.31 14.02
N ASN A 30 -8.63 16.86 13.62
CA ASN A 30 -7.53 17.76 13.23
C ASN A 30 -7.68 18.16 11.78
N GLU A 31 -8.00 19.44 11.55
CA GLU A 31 -8.24 20.00 10.21
C GLU A 31 -7.06 20.81 9.66
N THR A 32 -6.00 21.00 10.44
CA THR A 32 -4.90 21.92 10.10
C THR A 32 -3.63 21.24 9.60
N SER A 33 -3.38 20.01 10.05
CA SER A 33 -2.20 19.24 9.65
C SER A 33 -2.33 18.71 8.22
N LYS A 34 -1.21 18.53 7.53
CA LYS A 34 -1.18 17.80 6.27
C LYS A 34 -1.70 16.39 6.45
N ARG A 35 -2.42 15.88 5.48
CA ARG A 35 -3.01 14.54 5.53
C ARG A 35 -2.58 13.72 4.32
N ILE A 36 -2.03 12.56 4.55
CA ILE A 36 -1.68 11.61 3.49
C ILE A 36 -2.53 10.35 3.62
N LEU A 37 -2.84 9.72 2.50
CA LEU A 37 -3.49 8.43 2.44
C LEU A 37 -2.47 7.36 2.04
N TYR A 38 -2.18 6.41 2.92
CA TYR A 38 -1.32 5.27 2.61
C TYR A 38 -2.18 4.05 2.24
N ILE A 39 -2.19 3.72 0.95
CA ILE A 39 -2.82 2.53 0.40
C ILE A 39 -1.76 1.45 0.30
N GLY A 40 -1.97 0.30 0.95
CA GLY A 40 -0.98 -0.78 0.96
C GLY A 40 -1.49 -2.03 1.68
N ASP A 41 -0.57 -2.80 2.19
CA ASP A 41 -0.80 -4.06 2.89
C ASP A 41 -0.53 -3.94 4.41
N SER A 42 -0.17 -5.06 5.06
CA SER A 42 0.16 -5.09 6.48
C SER A 42 1.37 -4.23 6.84
N ILE A 43 2.31 -4.01 5.92
CA ILE A 43 3.47 -3.14 6.15
C ILE A 43 3.00 -1.68 6.27
N SER A 44 2.06 -1.25 5.43
CA SER A 44 1.43 0.07 5.55
C SER A 44 0.71 0.23 6.89
N CYS A 45 0.01 -0.81 7.35
CA CYS A 45 -0.65 -0.81 8.65
C CYS A 45 0.33 -0.64 9.82
N GLY A 46 1.52 -1.23 9.71
CA GLY A 46 2.58 -1.11 10.72
C GLY A 46 3.26 0.25 10.74
N THR A 47 3.35 0.92 9.59
CA THR A 47 4.10 2.19 9.44
C THR A 47 3.24 3.44 9.63
N ARG A 48 1.99 3.47 9.19
CA ARG A 48 1.16 4.68 9.11
C ARG A 48 1.06 5.49 10.41
N ARG A 49 0.85 4.83 11.56
CA ARG A 49 0.77 5.53 12.85
C ARG A 49 2.14 6.05 13.34
N LEU A 50 3.23 5.41 12.90
CA LEU A 50 4.57 5.87 13.18
C LEU A 50 4.89 7.15 12.40
N ILE A 51 4.43 7.27 11.16
CA ILE A 51 4.54 8.49 10.36
C ILE A 51 3.93 9.67 11.12
N THR A 52 2.69 9.54 11.59
CA THR A 52 2.02 10.58 12.39
C THR A 52 2.79 10.90 13.68
N ARG A 53 3.24 9.88 14.40
CA ARG A 53 3.97 10.06 15.65
C ARG A 53 5.31 10.76 15.45
N LEU A 54 6.11 10.31 14.48
CA LEU A 54 7.44 10.83 14.21
C LEU A 54 7.41 12.26 13.67
N SER A 55 6.40 12.62 12.88
CA SER A 55 6.16 13.99 12.44
C SER A 55 5.51 14.87 13.51
N LYS A 56 5.32 14.38 14.74
CA LYS A 56 4.63 15.09 15.83
C LYS A 56 3.25 15.63 15.41
N SER A 57 2.53 14.86 14.60
CA SER A 57 1.24 15.19 14.02
C SER A 57 1.25 16.36 13.01
N GLU A 58 2.40 16.76 12.50
CA GLU A 58 2.47 17.67 11.35
C GLU A 58 1.93 17.00 10.08
N ILE A 59 2.11 15.67 9.99
CA ILE A 59 1.55 14.83 8.94
C ILE A 59 0.67 13.75 9.60
N LEU A 60 -0.60 13.74 9.24
CA LEU A 60 -1.56 12.71 9.62
C LEU A 60 -1.61 11.64 8.53
N CYS A 61 -1.34 10.39 8.89
CA CYS A 61 -1.34 9.30 7.94
C CYS A 61 -2.59 8.43 8.10
N ASP A 62 -3.56 8.64 7.22
CA ASP A 62 -4.70 7.75 7.05
C ASP A 62 -4.26 6.48 6.31
N GLY A 63 -4.99 5.40 6.46
CA GLY A 63 -4.62 4.14 5.83
C GLY A 63 -5.76 3.35 5.26
N PHE A 64 -5.54 2.81 4.09
CA PHE A 64 -6.32 1.72 3.52
C PHE A 64 -5.39 0.52 3.32
N GLY A 65 -5.28 -0.31 4.36
CA GLY A 65 -4.53 -1.56 4.30
C GLY A 65 -5.44 -2.70 3.83
N THR A 66 -4.93 -3.56 2.95
CA THR A 66 -5.72 -4.67 2.41
C THR A 66 -4.84 -5.86 2.03
N SER A 67 -5.41 -7.06 2.11
CA SER A 67 -4.85 -8.28 1.51
C SER A 67 -5.26 -8.49 0.06
N LYS A 68 -6.12 -7.63 -0.49
CA LYS A 68 -6.62 -7.80 -1.84
C LYS A 68 -5.50 -7.71 -2.87
N ALA A 69 -5.45 -8.70 -3.75
CA ALA A 69 -4.68 -8.64 -4.96
C ALA A 69 -5.21 -7.55 -5.90
N LEU A 70 -4.37 -7.08 -6.82
CA LEU A 70 -4.75 -6.00 -7.75
C LEU A 70 -5.89 -6.38 -8.70
N ASP A 71 -6.08 -7.67 -8.98
CA ASP A 71 -7.16 -8.22 -9.80
C ASP A 71 -8.45 -8.47 -9.01
N ASN A 72 -8.45 -8.25 -7.70
CA ASN A 72 -9.65 -8.42 -6.89
C ASN A 72 -10.72 -7.38 -7.30
N PRO A 73 -11.91 -7.81 -7.75
CA PRO A 73 -12.92 -6.91 -8.32
C PRO A 73 -13.46 -5.88 -7.32
N TYR A 74 -13.30 -6.13 -6.03
CA TYR A 74 -13.79 -5.25 -4.98
C TYR A 74 -12.73 -4.25 -4.48
N PHE A 75 -11.47 -4.37 -4.89
CA PHE A 75 -10.41 -3.48 -4.37
C PHE A 75 -10.71 -2.02 -4.69
N LYS A 76 -10.91 -1.70 -5.98
CA LYS A 76 -11.17 -0.31 -6.40
C LYS A 76 -12.44 0.25 -5.78
N SER A 77 -13.53 -0.52 -5.70
CA SER A 77 -14.78 -0.05 -5.13
C SER A 77 -14.70 0.18 -3.62
N SER A 78 -14.03 -0.70 -2.87
CA SER A 78 -13.79 -0.51 -1.43
C SER A 78 -12.93 0.73 -1.18
N LEU A 79 -11.86 0.90 -1.97
CA LEU A 79 -10.97 2.05 -1.87
C LEU A 79 -11.69 3.35 -2.24
N GLU A 80 -12.49 3.36 -3.31
CA GLU A 80 -13.29 4.53 -3.71
C GLU A 80 -14.26 4.96 -2.62
N LEU A 81 -14.94 4.00 -1.99
CA LEU A 81 -15.84 4.29 -0.88
C LEU A 81 -15.09 4.91 0.31
N PHE A 82 -13.92 4.37 0.65
CA PHE A 82 -13.06 4.91 1.70
C PHE A 82 -12.59 6.34 1.37
N MET A 83 -12.11 6.57 0.15
CA MET A 83 -11.63 7.89 -0.29
C MET A 83 -12.73 8.94 -0.28
N LYS A 84 -13.97 8.57 -0.66
CA LYS A 84 -15.14 9.46 -0.57
C LYS A 84 -15.47 9.83 0.88
N GLN A 85 -15.35 8.89 1.81
CA GLN A 85 -15.60 9.16 3.24
C GLN A 85 -14.49 9.99 3.86
N GLN A 86 -13.23 9.70 3.50
CA GLN A 86 -12.05 10.41 4.00
C GLN A 86 -12.03 11.87 3.52
N ASN A 87 -12.36 12.12 2.27
CA ASN A 87 -12.66 13.45 1.68
C ASN A 87 -11.52 14.49 1.78
N LYS A 88 -10.43 14.24 2.47
CA LYS A 88 -9.29 15.17 2.63
C LYS A 88 -8.00 14.39 2.48
N CYS A 89 -7.21 14.70 1.46
CA CYS A 89 -5.93 14.07 1.21
C CYS A 89 -5.04 15.05 0.45
N ASP A 90 -3.84 15.30 0.97
CA ASP A 90 -2.85 16.15 0.31
C ASP A 90 -1.93 15.34 -0.60
N ALA A 91 -1.75 14.05 -0.29
CA ALA A 91 -0.97 13.13 -1.11
C ALA A 91 -1.40 11.67 -0.88
N ILE A 92 -1.12 10.82 -1.84
CA ILE A 92 -1.38 9.38 -1.81
C ILE A 92 -0.03 8.64 -1.84
N LEU A 93 0.16 7.70 -0.93
CA LEU A 93 1.21 6.70 -0.99
C LEU A 93 0.58 5.38 -1.46
N PHE A 94 1.15 4.74 -2.46
CA PHE A 94 0.62 3.50 -3.01
C PHE A 94 1.66 2.39 -3.03
N ASN A 95 1.32 1.26 -2.44
CA ASN A 95 2.06 0.00 -2.46
C ASN A 95 1.09 -1.16 -2.71
N ASN A 96 1.51 -2.14 -3.47
CA ASN A 96 0.92 -3.48 -3.53
C ASN A 96 1.96 -4.44 -4.14
N GLY A 97 2.40 -5.44 -3.42
CA GLY A 97 3.41 -6.37 -3.93
C GLY A 97 3.56 -7.66 -3.13
N LEU A 98 2.99 -7.74 -1.91
CA LEU A 98 3.02 -8.93 -1.06
C LEU A 98 1.78 -9.82 -1.21
N HIS A 99 0.84 -9.45 -2.06
CA HIS A 99 -0.40 -10.18 -2.31
C HIS A 99 -0.58 -10.51 -3.79
N GLY A 100 -1.54 -11.37 -4.14
CA GLY A 100 -1.79 -11.75 -5.52
C GLY A 100 -0.68 -12.63 -6.12
N TRP A 101 -0.19 -13.61 -5.38
CA TRP A 101 0.89 -14.52 -5.81
C TRP A 101 0.53 -15.40 -7.01
N HIS A 102 -0.74 -15.41 -7.42
CA HIS A 102 -1.26 -16.10 -8.61
C HIS A 102 -1.05 -15.31 -9.89
N LEU A 103 -0.83 -13.99 -9.81
CA LEU A 103 -0.66 -13.16 -10.99
C LEU A 103 0.70 -13.41 -11.64
N SER A 104 0.70 -13.56 -12.97
CA SER A 104 1.92 -13.47 -13.76
C SER A 104 2.47 -12.03 -13.74
N ASP A 105 3.71 -11.84 -14.19
CA ASP A 105 4.33 -10.50 -14.21
C ASP A 105 3.55 -9.55 -15.13
N GLU A 106 3.06 -10.03 -16.28
CA GLU A 106 2.26 -9.25 -17.24
C GLU A 106 0.88 -8.87 -16.67
N GLU A 107 0.22 -9.82 -15.98
CA GLU A 107 -1.06 -9.55 -15.33
C GLU A 107 -0.89 -8.56 -14.19
N TYR A 108 0.18 -8.70 -13.39
CA TYR A 108 0.49 -7.76 -12.32
C TYR A 108 0.75 -6.36 -12.87
N GLU A 109 1.58 -6.20 -13.91
CA GLU A 109 1.87 -4.92 -14.56
C GLU A 109 0.57 -4.26 -15.03
N LYS A 110 -0.27 -5.00 -15.75
CA LYS A 110 -1.55 -4.48 -16.23
C LYS A 110 -2.46 -4.01 -15.10
N CYS A 111 -2.62 -4.83 -14.05
CA CYS A 111 -3.48 -4.49 -12.92
C CYS A 111 -2.92 -3.31 -12.11
N TYR A 112 -1.58 -3.21 -12.00
CA TYR A 112 -0.93 -2.09 -11.33
C TYR A 112 -1.12 -0.79 -12.13
N ASP A 113 -0.95 -0.83 -13.45
CA ASP A 113 -1.20 0.31 -14.37
C ASP A 113 -2.67 0.77 -14.26
N ASP A 114 -3.61 -0.15 -14.30
CA ASP A 114 -5.04 0.12 -14.12
C ASP A 114 -5.36 0.76 -12.75
N MET A 115 -4.65 0.36 -11.69
CA MET A 115 -4.82 0.98 -10.37
C MET A 115 -4.22 2.39 -10.35
N LEU A 116 -3.06 2.62 -10.95
CA LEU A 116 -2.48 3.95 -11.07
C LEU A 116 -3.39 4.91 -11.85
N LEU A 117 -3.96 4.46 -12.97
CA LEU A 117 -4.93 5.26 -13.73
C LEU A 117 -6.19 5.59 -12.91
N PHE A 118 -6.60 4.70 -12.01
CA PHE A 118 -7.68 4.98 -11.07
C PHE A 118 -7.27 6.03 -10.04
N LEU A 119 -6.09 5.91 -9.43
CA LEU A 119 -5.61 6.84 -8.40
C LEU A 119 -5.31 8.24 -8.96
N LEU A 120 -4.80 8.33 -10.20
CA LEU A 120 -4.52 9.60 -10.88
C LEU A 120 -5.77 10.47 -11.05
N LYS A 121 -6.98 9.88 -11.07
CA LYS A 121 -8.24 10.64 -11.11
C LYS A 121 -8.50 11.46 -9.85
N ALA A 122 -7.80 11.17 -8.76
CA ALA A 122 -7.88 11.96 -7.53
C ALA A 122 -7.20 13.34 -7.64
N GLU A 123 -6.40 13.56 -8.70
CA GLU A 123 -5.66 14.82 -8.94
C GLU A 123 -4.80 15.25 -7.74
N LYS A 124 -4.22 14.27 -7.05
CA LYS A 124 -3.32 14.45 -5.90
C LYS A 124 -1.92 13.94 -6.23
N PRO A 125 -0.87 14.50 -5.63
CA PRO A 125 0.45 13.89 -5.68
C PRO A 125 0.40 12.43 -5.24
N ILE A 126 1.00 11.54 -6.05
CA ILE A 126 1.08 10.10 -5.76
C ILE A 126 2.55 9.73 -5.63
N TYR A 127 2.89 8.98 -4.60
CA TYR A 127 4.19 8.39 -4.37
C TYR A 127 4.08 6.88 -4.47
N ILE A 128 4.90 6.26 -5.29
CA ILE A 128 4.99 4.80 -5.39
C ILE A 128 5.91 4.29 -4.28
N VAL A 129 5.39 3.45 -3.42
CA VAL A 129 6.17 2.85 -2.33
C VAL A 129 6.57 1.45 -2.74
N LEU A 130 7.87 1.18 -2.85
CA LEU A 130 8.36 -0.14 -3.21
C LEU A 130 8.09 -1.14 -2.08
N THR A 131 7.74 -2.35 -2.49
CA THR A 131 7.45 -3.47 -1.59
C THR A 131 8.72 -3.93 -0.89
N THR A 132 8.65 -4.12 0.42
CA THR A 132 9.72 -4.72 1.23
C THR A 132 9.97 -6.17 0.83
N ASP A 133 11.13 -6.71 1.18
CA ASP A 133 11.49 -8.08 0.86
C ASP A 133 10.71 -9.12 1.70
N ASP A 134 10.64 -10.35 1.18
CA ASP A 134 10.16 -11.54 1.89
C ASP A 134 11.34 -12.51 2.05
N ILE A 135 11.96 -12.49 3.22
CA ILE A 135 13.10 -13.35 3.51
C ILE A 135 12.69 -14.79 3.87
N SER A 136 11.41 -15.08 4.06
CA SER A 136 10.89 -16.42 4.35
C SER A 136 10.89 -17.34 3.14
N SER A 137 10.93 -16.77 1.91
CA SER A 137 10.84 -17.51 0.66
C SER A 137 11.66 -16.89 -0.45
N GLN A 138 12.71 -17.56 -0.90
CA GLN A 138 13.52 -17.10 -2.03
C GLN A 138 12.67 -16.88 -3.31
N ARG A 139 11.65 -17.74 -3.55
CA ARG A 139 10.76 -17.62 -4.68
C ARG A 139 9.92 -16.33 -4.57
N ARG A 140 9.27 -16.09 -3.43
CA ARG A 140 8.46 -14.89 -3.23
C ARG A 140 9.30 -13.63 -3.26
N ASN A 141 10.49 -13.65 -2.69
CA ASN A 141 11.42 -12.53 -2.78
C ASN A 141 11.85 -12.23 -4.23
N GLY A 142 11.98 -13.24 -5.08
CA GLY A 142 12.19 -13.07 -6.52
C GLY A 142 11.02 -12.33 -7.17
N VAL A 143 9.79 -12.73 -6.89
CA VAL A 143 8.57 -12.06 -7.38
C VAL A 143 8.49 -10.61 -6.90
N VAL A 144 8.79 -10.34 -5.61
CA VAL A 144 8.82 -8.98 -5.07
C VAL A 144 9.79 -8.08 -5.85
N LYS A 145 10.99 -8.59 -6.17
CA LYS A 145 11.98 -7.82 -6.96
C LYS A 145 11.43 -7.47 -8.35
N THR A 146 10.85 -8.45 -9.06
CA THR A 146 10.22 -8.19 -10.38
C THR A 146 9.10 -7.16 -10.26
N ARG A 147 8.23 -7.28 -9.26
CA ARG A 147 7.13 -6.33 -9.02
C ARG A 147 7.63 -4.93 -8.70
N ASN A 148 8.72 -4.80 -7.97
CA ASN A 148 9.34 -3.50 -7.73
C ASN A 148 9.91 -2.88 -9.00
N GLU A 149 10.46 -3.67 -9.93
CA GLU A 149 10.88 -3.13 -11.25
C GLU A 149 9.69 -2.68 -12.08
N VAL A 150 8.57 -3.42 -12.09
CA VAL A 150 7.31 -2.98 -12.70
C VAL A 150 6.83 -1.66 -12.08
N ALA A 151 6.79 -1.57 -10.75
CA ALA A 151 6.38 -0.36 -10.05
C ALA A 151 7.26 0.86 -10.40
N LYS A 152 8.59 0.68 -10.51
CA LYS A 152 9.53 1.73 -10.94
C LYS A 152 9.29 2.15 -12.40
N ALA A 153 9.10 1.19 -13.31
CA ALA A 153 8.84 1.48 -14.71
C ALA A 153 7.54 2.28 -14.89
N LEU A 154 6.48 1.90 -14.19
CA LEU A 154 5.21 2.63 -14.22
C LEU A 154 5.32 4.00 -13.52
N ALA A 155 6.07 4.11 -12.42
CA ALA A 155 6.37 5.39 -11.79
C ALA A 155 7.08 6.34 -12.79
N GLN A 156 8.05 5.84 -13.53
CA GLN A 156 8.72 6.61 -14.58
C GLN A 156 7.76 7.02 -15.71
N LYS A 157 6.90 6.09 -16.17
CA LYS A 157 5.88 6.35 -17.21
C LYS A 157 4.95 7.51 -16.82
N TYR A 158 4.56 7.60 -15.57
CA TYR A 158 3.63 8.62 -15.07
C TYR A 158 4.31 9.77 -14.32
N HIS A 159 5.64 9.85 -14.34
CA HIS A 159 6.45 10.87 -13.65
C HIS A 159 6.14 10.96 -12.14
N LEU A 160 5.96 9.80 -11.50
CA LEU A 160 5.65 9.70 -10.08
C LEU A 160 6.94 9.46 -9.27
N PRO A 161 7.10 10.10 -8.10
CA PRO A 161 8.22 9.82 -7.21
C PRO A 161 8.12 8.42 -6.60
N VAL A 162 9.28 7.83 -6.31
CA VAL A 162 9.42 6.49 -5.74
C VAL A 162 10.02 6.58 -4.34
N ILE A 163 9.44 5.87 -3.38
CA ILE A 163 9.94 5.68 -2.01
C ILE A 163 10.47 4.24 -1.91
N ASP A 164 11.76 4.08 -1.70
CA ASP A 164 12.42 2.77 -1.73
C ASP A 164 12.47 2.12 -0.34
N LEU A 165 11.36 1.53 0.10
CA LEU A 165 11.33 0.73 1.33
C LEU A 165 12.02 -0.63 1.17
N HIS A 166 12.19 -1.13 -0.07
CA HIS A 166 12.88 -2.38 -0.31
C HIS A 166 14.36 -2.31 0.11
N THR A 167 15.04 -1.24 -0.28
CA THR A 167 16.44 -1.03 0.11
C THR A 167 16.57 -0.86 1.63
N VAL A 168 15.65 -0.15 2.29
CA VAL A 168 15.65 -0.03 3.76
C VAL A 168 15.50 -1.39 4.42
N ALA A 169 14.55 -2.21 3.97
CA ALA A 169 14.29 -3.53 4.51
C ALA A 169 15.49 -4.48 4.33
N THR A 170 16.03 -4.57 3.10
CA THR A 170 17.16 -5.45 2.80
C THR A 170 18.45 -5.05 3.52
N SER A 171 18.65 -3.75 3.78
CA SER A 171 19.82 -3.24 4.52
C SER A 171 19.71 -3.45 6.03
N ASN A 172 18.53 -3.82 6.54
CA ASN A 172 18.25 -4.03 7.97
C ASN A 172 17.49 -5.35 8.16
N SER A 173 17.98 -6.43 7.54
CA SER A 173 17.29 -7.72 7.53
C SER A 173 17.10 -8.33 8.93
N GLU A 174 17.92 -7.94 9.91
CA GLU A 174 17.77 -8.30 11.31
C GLU A 174 16.53 -7.72 11.98
N CYS A 175 15.89 -6.75 11.35
CA CYS A 175 14.65 -6.15 11.82
C CYS A 175 13.40 -6.97 11.47
N HIS A 176 13.51 -8.00 10.62
CA HIS A 176 12.37 -8.90 10.37
C HIS A 176 12.00 -9.69 11.64
N VAL A 177 10.71 -9.94 11.80
CA VAL A 177 10.22 -10.92 12.78
C VAL A 177 10.28 -12.33 12.19
N PRO A 178 10.05 -13.41 12.98
CA PRO A 178 10.27 -14.79 12.52
C PRO A 178 9.48 -15.22 11.28
N ASP A 179 8.43 -14.51 10.88
CA ASP A 179 7.68 -14.82 9.66
C ASP A 179 8.42 -14.40 8.36
N GLY A 180 9.46 -13.57 8.51
CA GLY A 180 10.31 -13.13 7.41
C GLY A 180 9.66 -12.11 6.46
N VAL A 181 8.52 -11.53 6.83
CA VAL A 181 7.76 -10.53 6.05
C VAL A 181 7.55 -9.25 6.85
N HIS A 182 7.15 -9.39 8.12
CA HIS A 182 6.89 -8.26 9.00
C HIS A 182 8.13 -7.84 9.78
N PHE A 183 8.07 -6.68 10.40
CA PHE A 183 9.19 -6.05 11.08
C PHE A 183 8.93 -5.90 12.58
N ASN A 184 10.00 -5.86 13.35
CA ASN A 184 9.97 -5.43 14.74
C ASN A 184 9.78 -3.90 14.81
N ALA A 185 9.66 -3.35 16.04
CA ALA A 185 9.41 -1.93 16.23
C ALA A 185 10.49 -1.03 15.59
N MET A 186 11.76 -1.46 15.63
CA MET A 186 12.86 -0.70 15.03
C MET A 186 12.76 -0.68 13.50
N GLY A 187 12.45 -1.83 12.88
CA GLY A 187 12.30 -1.91 11.42
C GLY A 187 11.15 -1.05 10.93
N TYR A 188 9.97 -1.13 11.55
CA TYR A 188 8.86 -0.25 11.19
C TYR A 188 9.20 1.23 11.38
N GLU A 189 9.99 1.61 12.39
CA GLU A 189 10.41 2.99 12.59
C GLU A 189 11.35 3.45 11.48
N LEU A 190 12.28 2.60 11.00
CA LEU A 190 13.15 2.90 9.86
C LEU A 190 12.34 3.10 8.58
N LEU A 191 11.37 2.23 8.29
CA LEU A 191 10.47 2.38 7.15
C LEU A 191 9.68 3.70 7.21
N ALA A 192 9.14 4.04 8.38
CA ALA A 192 8.38 5.28 8.57
C ALA A 192 9.26 6.54 8.40
N LYS A 193 10.53 6.51 8.86
CA LYS A 193 11.49 7.60 8.64
C LYS A 193 11.79 7.79 7.16
N CYS A 194 12.04 6.70 6.42
CA CYS A 194 12.27 6.78 4.97
C CYS A 194 11.09 7.42 4.23
N ILE A 195 9.86 7.08 4.61
CA ILE A 195 8.67 7.71 4.04
C ILE A 195 8.66 9.21 4.35
N LEU A 196 8.86 9.61 5.61
CA LEU A 196 8.86 11.02 6.00
C LEU A 196 9.91 11.83 5.27
N GLU A 197 11.14 11.33 5.15
CA GLU A 197 12.24 11.99 4.42
C GLU A 197 11.92 12.18 2.93
N SER A 198 11.04 11.34 2.37
CA SER A 198 10.67 11.39 0.95
C SER A 198 9.52 12.36 0.64
N ILE A 199 8.69 12.69 1.63
CA ILE A 199 7.47 13.51 1.44
C ILE A 199 7.54 14.90 2.11
N CYS A 200 8.60 15.17 2.87
CA CYS A 200 8.93 16.47 3.44
C CYS A 200 9.92 17.19 2.54
#